data_256e86b8cd12371515c8b68d755c21cf
#
_entry.id   256e86b8cd12371515c8b68d755c21cf
#
_cell.length_a   1.000
_cell.length_b   1.000
_cell.length_c   1.000
_cell.angle_alpha   90.00
_cell.angle_beta   90.00
_cell.angle_gamma   90.00
#
_symmetry.space_group_name_H-M   'P 1'
#
loop_
_entity.id
_entity.type
_entity.pdbx_description
1 polymer ?
#
loop_
_entity_poly.entity_id
_entity_poly.type
_entity_poly.pdbx_seq_one_letter_code
_entity_poly.pdbx_strand_id
1 'polypeptide(L)'
;MGTVVLPAIIVAAVGLIAGIILTIAAKLMFVPVDERVAAIEEVLPGANCGACGFAGCSDYAKALGNDADVSTSLCPVGGAAVASQIAEIMGVAGGDVDPKIAMVMCKGTLEATRQIEELDRIHSCKSAKMFYGGNWACPYGCLGMGDCADACQFDAIRVVGGVAQIDREKCVGCEACMKASPNHIIQMVGKKNLFVVACQSKAKGAQTRKACTAGCMKCQKICKFEAVTVENNLATIDYDKCKNCGMCAKECPTGAILSFRKKKAPAKKPAAPKTEAPAAEAPKADAPAEETKNTEA
;
A
#
# COMPACT_ATOMS: atom_id res chain seq x y z
N MET A 1 21.54 63.90 -17.68
CA MET A 1 20.21 63.29 -17.49
C MET A 1 19.71 62.50 -18.73
N GLY A 2 20.15 62.77 -19.96
CA GLY A 2 19.68 62.08 -21.17
C GLY A 2 20.14 60.63 -21.36
N THR A 3 21.26 60.25 -20.76
CA THR A 3 21.85 58.91 -20.97
C THR A 3 21.16 57.76 -20.25
N VAL A 4 20.35 58.03 -19.24
CA VAL A 4 19.57 56.99 -18.47
C VAL A 4 18.13 56.93 -18.93
N VAL A 5 17.58 58.04 -19.42
CA VAL A 5 16.17 58.13 -19.82
C VAL A 5 15.86 57.33 -21.07
N LEU A 6 16.73 57.33 -22.05
CA LEU A 6 16.54 56.60 -23.31
C LEU A 6 16.50 55.07 -23.10
N PRO A 7 17.44 54.42 -22.37
CA PRO A 7 17.36 53.01 -22.06
C PRO A 7 16.12 52.64 -21.25
N ALA A 8 15.70 53.49 -20.30
CA ALA A 8 14.50 53.25 -19.48
C ALA A 8 13.21 53.23 -20.35
N ILE A 9 13.11 54.14 -21.31
CA ILE A 9 11.96 54.18 -22.23
C ILE A 9 11.95 52.95 -23.13
N ILE A 10 13.10 52.50 -23.63
CA ILE A 10 13.18 51.32 -24.47
C ILE A 10 12.75 50.05 -23.68
N VAL A 11 13.25 49.87 -22.47
CA VAL A 11 12.86 48.74 -21.60
C VAL A 11 11.38 48.78 -21.29
N ALA A 12 10.82 49.94 -20.97
CA ALA A 12 9.39 50.11 -20.70
C ALA A 12 8.54 49.78 -21.95
N ALA A 13 8.96 50.23 -23.13
CA ALA A 13 8.25 49.96 -24.39
C ALA A 13 8.29 48.44 -24.73
N VAL A 14 9.44 47.80 -24.57
CA VAL A 14 9.57 46.34 -24.79
C VAL A 14 8.72 45.55 -23.82
N GLY A 15 8.72 45.93 -22.54
CA GLY A 15 7.88 45.31 -21.51
C GLY A 15 6.38 45.47 -21.80
N LEU A 16 5.96 46.63 -22.27
CA LEU A 16 4.56 46.91 -22.62
C LEU A 16 4.13 46.09 -23.84
N ILE A 17 4.95 46.03 -24.89
CA ILE A 17 4.68 45.22 -26.10
C ILE A 17 4.62 43.73 -25.73
N ALA A 18 5.58 43.23 -24.93
CA ALA A 18 5.58 41.83 -24.47
C ALA A 18 4.34 41.51 -23.64
N GLY A 19 3.93 42.42 -22.74
CA GLY A 19 2.72 42.27 -21.93
C GLY A 19 1.44 42.20 -22.78
N ILE A 20 1.35 43.05 -23.83
CA ILE A 20 0.20 43.01 -24.75
C ILE A 20 0.19 41.70 -25.52
N ILE A 21 1.33 41.24 -26.03
CA ILE A 21 1.41 39.98 -26.79
C ILE A 21 1.01 38.83 -25.91
N LEU A 22 1.50 38.76 -24.66
CA LEU A 22 1.15 37.71 -23.71
C LEU A 22 -0.35 37.70 -23.32
N THR A 23 -0.95 38.88 -23.14
CA THR A 23 -2.40 38.97 -22.84
C THR A 23 -3.25 38.57 -24.05
N ILE A 24 -2.85 38.92 -25.25
CA ILE A 24 -3.54 38.47 -26.48
C ILE A 24 -3.38 36.96 -26.66
N ALA A 25 -2.17 36.43 -26.52
CA ALA A 25 -1.90 35.00 -26.59
C ALA A 25 -2.70 34.22 -25.53
N ALA A 26 -2.75 34.72 -24.29
CA ALA A 26 -3.55 34.09 -23.22
C ALA A 26 -5.05 34.05 -23.54
N LYS A 27 -5.58 35.11 -24.17
CA LYS A 27 -6.99 35.12 -24.59
C LYS A 27 -7.28 34.23 -25.80
N LEU A 28 -6.38 34.18 -26.78
CA LEU A 28 -6.53 33.32 -27.95
C LEU A 28 -6.35 31.84 -27.65
N MET A 29 -5.50 31.51 -26.65
CA MET A 29 -5.23 30.16 -26.21
C MET A 29 -6.10 29.74 -25.01
N PHE A 30 -7.05 30.55 -24.59
CA PHE A 30 -7.97 30.23 -23.52
C PHE A 30 -8.86 29.04 -23.95
N VAL A 31 -8.61 27.87 -23.38
CA VAL A 31 -9.50 26.72 -23.51
C VAL A 31 -10.55 26.83 -22.40
N PRO A 32 -11.83 26.97 -22.70
CA PRO A 32 -12.86 26.99 -21.67
C PRO A 32 -12.82 25.65 -20.90
N VAL A 33 -12.61 25.70 -19.64
CA VAL A 33 -12.71 24.51 -18.77
C VAL A 33 -14.20 24.26 -18.56
N ASP A 34 -14.66 23.07 -18.89
CA ASP A 34 -16.04 22.65 -18.61
C ASP A 34 -16.24 22.69 -17.09
N GLU A 35 -17.28 23.39 -16.61
CA GLU A 35 -17.59 23.50 -15.18
C GLU A 35 -17.76 22.14 -14.51
N ARG A 36 -18.23 21.14 -15.26
CA ARG A 36 -18.35 19.75 -14.80
C ARG A 36 -16.97 19.12 -14.55
N VAL A 37 -16.00 19.38 -15.44
CA VAL A 37 -14.62 18.88 -15.27
C VAL A 37 -13.99 19.47 -14.01
N ALA A 38 -14.18 20.78 -13.78
CA ALA A 38 -13.68 21.45 -12.60
C ALA A 38 -14.32 20.88 -11.31
N ALA A 39 -15.64 20.67 -11.32
CA ALA A 39 -16.35 20.06 -10.18
C ALA A 39 -15.89 18.62 -9.91
N ILE A 40 -15.63 17.80 -10.95
CA ILE A 40 -15.11 16.44 -10.80
C ILE A 40 -13.68 16.47 -10.23
N GLU A 41 -12.85 17.40 -10.70
CA GLU A 41 -11.47 17.53 -10.22
C GLU A 41 -11.42 17.90 -8.73
N GLU A 42 -12.33 18.74 -8.24
CA GLU A 42 -12.45 19.12 -6.83
C GLU A 42 -12.85 17.93 -5.94
N VAL A 43 -13.69 17.04 -6.44
CA VAL A 43 -14.13 15.82 -5.73
C VAL A 43 -13.06 14.75 -5.70
N LEU A 44 -12.18 14.72 -6.71
CA LEU A 44 -11.11 13.73 -6.78
C LEU A 44 -10.03 13.95 -5.70
N PRO A 45 -9.43 12.88 -5.15
CA PRO A 45 -8.50 12.99 -4.02
C PRO A 45 -7.15 13.65 -4.34
N GLY A 46 -6.87 14.03 -5.59
CA GLY A 46 -5.65 14.72 -5.99
C GLY A 46 -4.35 13.90 -5.86
N ALA A 47 -4.44 12.61 -5.57
CA ALA A 47 -3.27 11.75 -5.31
C ALA A 47 -2.41 11.48 -6.55
N ASN A 48 -2.93 11.72 -7.76
CA ASN A 48 -2.25 11.53 -9.05
C ASN A 48 -1.52 10.18 -9.20
N CYS A 49 -2.05 9.12 -8.57
CA CYS A 49 -1.41 7.81 -8.46
C CYS A 49 -1.46 6.96 -9.74
N GLY A 50 -2.27 7.35 -10.74
CA GLY A 50 -2.41 6.64 -12.01
C GLY A 50 -3.12 5.28 -11.94
N ALA A 51 -3.73 4.91 -10.80
CA ALA A 51 -4.41 3.62 -10.63
C ALA A 51 -5.71 3.48 -11.41
N CYS A 52 -6.35 4.59 -11.75
CA CYS A 52 -7.53 4.65 -12.63
C CYS A 52 -7.20 4.42 -14.10
N GLY A 53 -5.91 4.32 -14.47
CA GLY A 53 -5.46 4.18 -15.86
C GLY A 53 -5.15 5.51 -16.57
N PHE A 54 -5.39 6.65 -15.92
CA PHE A 54 -5.08 7.98 -16.42
C PHE A 54 -3.79 8.53 -15.80
N ALA A 55 -3.14 9.49 -16.45
CA ALA A 55 -1.86 10.03 -15.97
C ALA A 55 -2.00 10.80 -14.64
N GLY A 56 -3.17 11.36 -14.37
CA GLY A 56 -3.47 12.09 -13.14
C GLY A 56 -4.97 12.28 -12.92
N CYS A 57 -5.31 12.89 -11.78
CA CYS A 57 -6.72 13.16 -11.44
C CYS A 57 -7.35 14.14 -12.42
N SER A 58 -6.62 15.16 -12.87
CA SER A 58 -7.10 16.11 -13.89
C SER A 58 -7.38 15.44 -15.24
N ASP A 59 -6.55 14.46 -15.64
CA ASP A 59 -6.78 13.75 -16.90
C ASP A 59 -8.00 12.84 -16.83
N TYR A 60 -8.21 12.20 -15.67
CA TYR A 60 -9.43 11.42 -15.44
C TYR A 60 -10.68 12.31 -15.42
N ALA A 61 -10.62 13.49 -14.78
CA ALA A 61 -11.72 14.46 -14.79
C ALA A 61 -12.07 14.92 -16.21
N LYS A 62 -11.04 15.25 -17.03
CA LYS A 62 -11.24 15.61 -18.44
C LYS A 62 -11.83 14.47 -19.26
N ALA A 63 -11.36 13.24 -19.05
CA ALA A 63 -11.89 12.08 -19.73
C ALA A 63 -13.39 11.87 -19.43
N LEU A 64 -13.78 12.00 -18.15
CA LEU A 64 -15.18 11.93 -17.73
C LEU A 64 -16.03 13.05 -18.36
N GLY A 65 -15.51 14.29 -18.45
CA GLY A 65 -16.24 15.40 -19.04
C GLY A 65 -16.43 15.28 -20.56
N ASN A 66 -15.49 14.64 -21.25
CA ASN A 66 -15.48 14.52 -22.70
C ASN A 66 -16.15 13.24 -23.24
N ASP A 67 -16.12 12.17 -22.43
CA ASP A 67 -16.58 10.84 -22.85
C ASP A 67 -17.49 10.22 -21.79
N ALA A 68 -18.75 10.03 -22.16
CA ALA A 68 -19.76 9.45 -21.28
C ALA A 68 -19.58 7.94 -21.02
N ASP A 69 -18.74 7.26 -21.81
CA ASP A 69 -18.49 5.83 -21.67
C ASP A 69 -17.43 5.54 -20.59
N VAL A 70 -16.72 6.57 -20.11
CA VAL A 70 -15.73 6.42 -19.03
C VAL A 70 -16.45 6.15 -17.71
N SER A 71 -16.09 5.04 -17.06
CA SER A 71 -16.70 4.65 -15.78
C SER A 71 -16.35 5.63 -14.65
N THR A 72 -17.35 6.04 -13.86
CA THR A 72 -17.20 6.91 -12.69
C THR A 72 -16.52 6.21 -11.49
N SER A 73 -16.37 4.88 -11.53
CA SER A 73 -15.89 4.04 -10.44
C SER A 73 -14.41 3.64 -10.53
N LEU A 74 -13.64 4.24 -11.44
CA LEU A 74 -12.23 3.85 -11.68
C LEU A 74 -11.26 4.31 -10.59
N CYS A 75 -11.61 5.31 -9.76
CA CYS A 75 -10.70 5.82 -8.74
C CYS A 75 -10.69 4.92 -7.48
N PRO A 76 -9.64 4.11 -7.23
CA PRO A 76 -9.60 3.25 -6.04
C PRO A 76 -9.36 4.03 -4.74
N VAL A 77 -8.68 5.18 -4.82
CA VAL A 77 -8.37 6.04 -3.67
C VAL A 77 -9.63 6.73 -3.15
N GLY A 78 -10.47 7.23 -4.07
CA GLY A 78 -11.74 7.87 -3.73
C GLY A 78 -12.82 6.86 -3.30
N GLY A 79 -12.71 5.62 -3.76
CA GLY A 79 -13.67 4.55 -3.46
C GLY A 79 -15.11 4.88 -3.84
N ALA A 80 -16.06 4.26 -3.15
CA ALA A 80 -17.49 4.41 -3.46
C ALA A 80 -18.01 5.84 -3.22
N ALA A 81 -17.47 6.57 -2.25
CA ALA A 81 -17.91 7.93 -1.95
C ALA A 81 -17.65 8.89 -3.11
N VAL A 82 -16.43 8.91 -3.64
CA VAL A 82 -16.05 9.73 -4.80
C VAL A 82 -16.78 9.28 -6.07
N ALA A 83 -16.91 7.96 -6.27
CA ALA A 83 -17.65 7.41 -7.40
C ALA A 83 -19.13 7.88 -7.41
N SER A 84 -19.78 7.94 -6.24
CA SER A 84 -21.16 8.42 -6.10
C SER A 84 -21.27 9.92 -6.43
N GLN A 85 -20.33 10.73 -5.92
CA GLN A 85 -20.30 12.17 -6.18
C GLN A 85 -20.04 12.47 -7.66
N ILE A 86 -19.12 11.77 -8.30
CA ILE A 86 -18.88 11.88 -9.75
C ILE A 86 -20.13 11.49 -10.53
N ALA A 87 -20.79 10.40 -10.16
CA ALA A 87 -22.01 9.93 -10.81
C ALA A 87 -23.14 10.96 -10.70
N GLU A 88 -23.27 11.65 -9.56
CA GLU A 88 -24.22 12.74 -9.34
C GLU A 88 -23.92 13.94 -10.26
N ILE A 89 -22.65 14.38 -10.35
CA ILE A 89 -22.22 15.46 -11.23
C ILE A 89 -22.49 15.12 -12.71
N MET A 90 -22.23 13.87 -13.08
CA MET A 90 -22.43 13.39 -14.46
C MET A 90 -23.88 13.04 -14.78
N GLY A 91 -24.78 12.95 -13.78
CA GLY A 91 -26.18 12.56 -13.96
C GLY A 91 -26.35 11.09 -14.38
N VAL A 92 -25.39 10.21 -14.04
CA VAL A 92 -25.42 8.77 -14.36
C VAL A 92 -25.60 7.94 -13.11
N ALA A 93 -26.04 6.68 -13.27
CA ALA A 93 -26.10 5.76 -12.13
C ALA A 93 -24.67 5.42 -11.62
N GLY A 94 -24.46 5.53 -10.33
CA GLY A 94 -23.18 5.20 -9.71
C GLY A 94 -22.83 3.72 -9.91
N GLY A 95 -21.60 3.44 -10.34
CA GLY A 95 -21.08 2.07 -10.45
C GLY A 95 -20.81 1.46 -9.08
N ASP A 96 -20.96 0.13 -8.96
CA ASP A 96 -20.56 -0.60 -7.75
C ASP A 96 -19.02 -0.67 -7.68
N VAL A 97 -18.47 -0.24 -6.56
CA VAL A 97 -17.01 -0.24 -6.30
C VAL A 97 -16.70 -1.36 -5.32
N ASP A 98 -16.05 -2.42 -5.79
CA ASP A 98 -15.50 -3.46 -4.90
C ASP A 98 -14.08 -3.03 -4.46
N PRO A 99 -13.88 -2.52 -3.24
CA PRO A 99 -12.59 -1.99 -2.83
C PRO A 99 -11.56 -3.10 -2.77
N LYS A 100 -10.45 -2.91 -3.48
CA LYS A 100 -9.30 -3.82 -3.50
C LYS A 100 -8.17 -3.23 -2.65
N ILE A 101 -7.42 -4.10 -2.01
CA ILE A 101 -6.25 -3.76 -1.22
C ILE A 101 -5.06 -4.59 -1.67
N ALA A 102 -3.87 -4.04 -1.57
CA ALA A 102 -2.65 -4.76 -1.84
C ALA A 102 -2.35 -5.77 -0.72
N MET A 103 -1.86 -6.94 -1.09
CA MET A 103 -1.44 -7.99 -0.16
C MET A 103 -0.11 -8.58 -0.58
N VAL A 104 0.78 -8.82 0.39
CA VAL A 104 2.09 -9.43 0.15
C VAL A 104 1.94 -10.96 0.17
N MET A 105 2.23 -11.60 -0.95
CA MET A 105 2.14 -13.04 -1.11
C MET A 105 3.42 -13.74 -0.62
N CYS A 106 3.87 -13.36 0.58
CA CYS A 106 5.02 -13.96 1.25
C CYS A 106 4.88 -13.87 2.77
N LYS A 107 5.26 -14.95 3.45
CA LYS A 107 5.38 -15.02 4.91
C LYS A 107 6.79 -15.52 5.32
N GLY A 108 7.74 -15.51 4.38
CA GLY A 108 9.11 -15.94 4.61
C GLY A 108 9.92 -14.89 5.37
N THR A 109 9.72 -14.80 6.68
CA THR A 109 10.50 -13.93 7.58
C THR A 109 11.95 -14.40 7.69
N LEU A 110 12.80 -13.59 8.33
CA LEU A 110 14.20 -13.91 8.66
C LEU A 110 14.36 -15.27 9.36
N GLU A 111 13.36 -15.66 10.17
CA GLU A 111 13.35 -16.95 10.88
C GLU A 111 12.90 -18.12 10.00
N ALA A 112 12.05 -17.83 9.00
CA ALA A 112 11.44 -18.85 8.13
C ALA A 112 12.27 -19.15 6.88
N THR A 113 13.10 -18.21 6.42
CA THR A 113 13.87 -18.30 5.19
C THR A 113 15.36 -18.13 5.48
N ARG A 114 16.19 -19.00 4.87
CA ARG A 114 17.64 -18.89 5.01
C ARG A 114 18.18 -17.77 4.11
N GLN A 115 19.03 -16.92 4.65
CA GLN A 115 19.84 -15.98 3.90
C GLN A 115 20.99 -16.72 3.19
N ILE A 116 21.20 -16.43 1.91
CA ILE A 116 22.28 -17.03 1.12
C ILE A 116 23.38 -16.04 0.76
N GLU A 117 23.03 -14.75 0.73
CA GLU A 117 23.95 -13.65 0.45
C GLU A 117 23.73 -12.50 1.42
N GLU A 118 24.80 -11.90 1.89
CA GLU A 118 24.79 -10.69 2.70
C GLU A 118 25.03 -9.48 1.79
N LEU A 119 24.02 -8.63 1.66
CA LEU A 119 24.03 -7.51 0.72
C LEU A 119 24.14 -6.17 1.47
N ASP A 120 25.25 -5.96 2.19
CA ASP A 120 25.46 -4.83 3.10
C ASP A 120 25.35 -3.45 2.42
N ARG A 121 25.59 -3.36 1.11
CA ARG A 121 25.58 -2.10 0.37
C ARG A 121 24.40 -1.94 -0.58
N ILE A 122 23.49 -2.90 -0.61
CA ILE A 122 22.33 -2.88 -1.49
C ILE A 122 21.08 -2.66 -0.65
N HIS A 123 20.46 -1.51 -0.82
CA HIS A 123 19.27 -1.09 -0.07
C HIS A 123 17.99 -1.07 -0.93
N SER A 124 18.03 -1.62 -2.14
CA SER A 124 16.88 -1.66 -3.05
C SER A 124 16.61 -3.09 -3.52
N CYS A 125 15.32 -3.50 -3.46
CA CYS A 125 14.85 -4.79 -3.96
C CYS A 125 15.18 -4.97 -5.45
N LYS A 126 15.04 -3.90 -6.23
CA LYS A 126 15.32 -3.91 -7.67
C LYS A 126 16.80 -4.21 -7.94
N SER A 127 17.70 -3.56 -7.22
CA SER A 127 19.16 -3.78 -7.36
C SER A 127 19.55 -5.18 -6.88
N ALA A 128 19.05 -5.62 -5.73
CA ALA A 128 19.31 -6.98 -5.23
C ALA A 128 18.83 -8.06 -6.20
N LYS A 129 17.67 -7.88 -6.80
CA LYS A 129 17.14 -8.81 -7.81
C LYS A 129 18.00 -8.83 -9.07
N MET A 130 18.46 -7.66 -9.53
CA MET A 130 19.22 -7.52 -10.76
C MET A 130 20.60 -8.15 -10.65
N PHE A 131 21.32 -7.92 -9.56
CA PHE A 131 22.71 -8.35 -9.41
C PHE A 131 22.87 -9.76 -8.87
N TYR A 132 21.99 -10.18 -7.95
CA TYR A 132 22.17 -11.45 -7.20
C TYR A 132 20.96 -12.39 -7.28
N GLY A 133 19.90 -12.02 -7.99
CA GLY A 133 18.65 -12.77 -7.99
C GLY A 133 17.87 -12.70 -6.66
N GLY A 134 18.45 -12.04 -5.67
CA GLY A 134 17.96 -11.87 -4.30
C GLY A 134 18.92 -12.44 -3.24
N ASN A 135 18.69 -12.11 -1.98
CA ASN A 135 19.51 -12.48 -0.83
C ASN A 135 18.99 -13.71 -0.06
N TRP A 136 17.84 -14.25 -0.45
CA TRP A 136 17.17 -15.35 0.25
C TRP A 136 17.19 -16.66 -0.54
N ALA A 137 17.16 -17.79 0.15
CA ALA A 137 17.08 -19.12 -0.45
C ALA A 137 15.79 -19.32 -1.28
N CYS A 138 14.74 -18.54 -1.04
CA CYS A 138 13.52 -18.56 -1.83
C CYS A 138 13.57 -17.47 -2.92
N PRO A 139 13.73 -17.84 -4.21
CA PRO A 139 13.82 -16.86 -5.31
C PRO A 139 12.49 -16.15 -5.63
N TYR A 140 11.38 -16.66 -5.06
CA TYR A 140 10.03 -16.14 -5.27
C TYR A 140 9.56 -15.23 -4.13
N GLY A 141 10.35 -15.13 -3.04
CA GLY A 141 9.95 -14.43 -1.83
C GLY A 141 10.08 -12.91 -1.89
N CYS A 142 9.65 -12.27 -0.82
CA CYS A 142 9.93 -10.86 -0.58
C CYS A 142 11.43 -10.67 -0.33
N LEU A 143 12.04 -9.63 -0.93
CA LEU A 143 13.46 -9.32 -0.74
C LEU A 143 13.71 -8.48 0.52
N GLY A 144 12.67 -7.84 1.06
CA GLY A 144 12.70 -7.20 2.36
C GLY A 144 13.44 -5.86 2.45
N MET A 145 13.80 -5.23 1.31
CA MET A 145 14.58 -3.98 1.30
C MET A 145 13.76 -2.70 1.28
N GLY A 146 12.41 -2.78 1.06
CA GLY A 146 11.53 -1.66 1.29
C GLY A 146 11.07 -0.86 0.08
N ASP A 147 11.50 -1.12 -1.17
CA ASP A 147 11.09 -0.35 -2.36
C ASP A 147 9.57 -0.15 -2.47
N CYS A 148 8.78 -1.13 -2.01
CA CYS A 148 7.32 -1.02 -1.99
C CYS A 148 6.81 -0.10 -0.88
N ALA A 149 7.53 0.03 0.24
CA ALA A 149 7.20 0.95 1.31
C ALA A 149 7.53 2.39 0.90
N ASP A 150 8.68 2.61 0.26
CA ASP A 150 9.09 3.92 -0.26
C ASP A 150 8.15 4.43 -1.36
N ALA A 151 7.60 3.51 -2.17
CA ALA A 151 6.60 3.85 -3.19
C ALA A 151 5.20 4.11 -2.62
N CYS A 152 4.96 3.88 -1.33
CA CYS A 152 3.64 4.00 -0.73
C CYS A 152 3.38 5.42 -0.20
N GLN A 153 2.57 6.21 -0.91
CA GLN A 153 2.18 7.56 -0.51
C GLN A 153 1.24 7.61 0.71
N PHE A 154 0.69 6.45 1.14
CA PHE A 154 -0.32 6.35 2.18
C PHE A 154 0.22 5.77 3.50
N ASP A 155 1.54 5.59 3.61
CA ASP A 155 2.20 4.98 4.79
C ASP A 155 1.51 3.66 5.23
N ALA A 156 1.06 2.88 4.24
CA ALA A 156 0.35 1.63 4.48
C ALA A 156 1.29 0.41 4.51
N ILE A 157 2.60 0.57 4.25
CA ILE A 157 3.53 -0.55 4.12
C ILE A 157 4.71 -0.37 5.05
N ARG A 158 5.06 -1.45 5.76
CA ARG A 158 6.25 -1.53 6.61
C ARG A 158 6.96 -2.85 6.35
N VAL A 159 8.29 -2.85 6.47
CA VAL A 159 9.08 -4.07 6.43
C VAL A 159 9.33 -4.54 7.87
N VAL A 160 8.84 -5.74 8.19
CA VAL A 160 8.98 -6.33 9.52
C VAL A 160 9.50 -7.75 9.37
N GLY A 161 10.60 -8.07 10.04
CA GLY A 161 11.21 -9.38 9.96
C GLY A 161 11.64 -9.80 8.54
N GLY A 162 12.07 -8.84 7.70
CA GLY A 162 12.52 -9.08 6.32
C GLY A 162 11.40 -9.28 5.31
N VAL A 163 10.13 -9.03 5.68
CA VAL A 163 8.97 -9.14 4.79
C VAL A 163 8.13 -7.87 4.88
N ALA A 164 7.70 -7.37 3.73
CA ALA A 164 6.77 -6.26 3.69
C ALA A 164 5.40 -6.68 4.25
N GLN A 165 4.83 -5.85 5.08
CA GLN A 165 3.48 -6.01 5.64
C GLN A 165 2.64 -4.81 5.27
N ILE A 166 1.39 -5.04 4.88
CA ILE A 166 0.47 -4.00 4.42
C ILE A 166 -0.66 -3.86 5.44
N ASP A 167 -0.86 -2.64 5.89
CA ASP A 167 -2.00 -2.27 6.71
C ASP A 167 -3.26 -2.18 5.83
N ARG A 168 -4.21 -3.06 6.09
CA ARG A 168 -5.46 -3.16 5.32
C ARG A 168 -6.40 -1.97 5.48
N GLU A 169 -6.29 -1.24 6.58
CA GLU A 169 -7.14 -0.07 6.84
C GLU A 169 -6.58 1.19 6.17
N LYS A 170 -5.24 1.30 6.06
CA LYS A 170 -4.57 2.41 5.38
C LYS A 170 -4.46 2.23 3.87
N CYS A 171 -4.47 0.98 3.39
CA CYS A 171 -4.29 0.69 1.97
C CYS A 171 -5.51 1.10 1.15
N VAL A 172 -5.31 1.97 0.18
CA VAL A 172 -6.35 2.48 -0.74
C VAL A 172 -6.35 1.78 -2.11
N GLY A 173 -5.45 0.81 -2.34
CA GLY A 173 -5.43 0.06 -3.59
C GLY A 173 -4.81 0.76 -4.80
N CYS A 174 -3.92 1.73 -4.61
CA CYS A 174 -3.32 2.54 -5.69
C CYS A 174 -2.29 1.80 -6.56
N GLU A 175 -1.95 0.54 -6.26
CA GLU A 175 -1.05 -0.34 -7.04
C GLU A 175 0.42 0.12 -7.16
N ALA A 176 0.83 1.25 -6.60
CA ALA A 176 2.21 1.75 -6.69
C ALA A 176 3.24 0.73 -6.19
N CYS A 177 2.94 0.05 -5.07
CA CYS A 177 3.79 -0.99 -4.49
C CYS A 177 3.94 -2.24 -5.37
N MET A 178 2.93 -2.57 -6.19
CA MET A 178 3.02 -3.69 -7.14
C MET A 178 4.04 -3.40 -8.23
N LYS A 179 4.04 -2.17 -8.75
CA LYS A 179 4.99 -1.71 -9.78
C LYS A 179 6.42 -1.62 -9.22
N ALA A 180 6.58 -1.29 -7.94
CA ALA A 180 7.87 -1.19 -7.27
C ALA A 180 8.48 -2.56 -6.92
N SER A 181 7.67 -3.63 -6.82
CA SER A 181 8.13 -4.96 -6.39
C SER A 181 8.71 -5.78 -7.57
N PRO A 182 10.02 -6.05 -7.62
CA PRO A 182 10.65 -6.76 -8.74
C PRO A 182 10.31 -8.27 -8.80
N ASN A 183 9.85 -8.85 -7.70
CA ASN A 183 9.38 -10.23 -7.65
C ASN A 183 7.87 -10.37 -7.87
N HIS A 184 7.17 -9.26 -8.13
CA HIS A 184 5.71 -9.23 -8.29
C HIS A 184 4.98 -9.95 -7.15
N ILE A 185 5.51 -9.79 -5.93
CA ILE A 185 5.05 -10.50 -4.74
C ILE A 185 3.79 -9.87 -4.13
N ILE A 186 3.37 -8.72 -4.63
CA ILE A 186 2.20 -7.98 -4.15
C ILE A 186 1.07 -8.16 -5.16
N GLN A 187 -0.11 -8.52 -4.68
CA GLN A 187 -1.31 -8.71 -5.50
C GLN A 187 -2.49 -7.94 -4.90
N MET A 188 -3.42 -7.55 -5.77
CA MET A 188 -4.67 -6.91 -5.33
C MET A 188 -5.70 -7.97 -4.94
N VAL A 189 -6.27 -7.82 -3.76
CA VAL A 189 -7.28 -8.72 -3.21
C VAL A 189 -8.47 -7.89 -2.73
N GLY A 190 -9.69 -8.33 -3.01
CA GLY A 190 -10.89 -7.66 -2.52
C GLY A 190 -10.85 -7.48 -0.99
N LYS A 191 -11.23 -6.31 -0.49
CA LYS A 191 -11.21 -6.00 0.95
C LYS A 191 -12.09 -6.95 1.77
N LYS A 192 -13.13 -7.51 1.15
CA LYS A 192 -14.04 -8.53 1.71
C LYS A 192 -13.39 -9.90 1.95
N ASN A 193 -12.27 -10.19 1.26
CA ASN A 193 -11.61 -11.49 1.34
C ASN A 193 -10.72 -11.57 2.58
N LEU A 194 -11.07 -12.50 3.47
CA LEU A 194 -10.44 -12.62 4.78
C LEU A 194 -9.29 -13.64 4.83
N PHE A 195 -9.13 -14.44 3.78
CA PHE A 195 -8.10 -15.48 3.71
C PHE A 195 -7.29 -15.33 2.44
N VAL A 196 -5.97 -15.30 2.57
CA VAL A 196 -5.03 -15.08 1.47
C VAL A 196 -3.88 -16.07 1.58
N VAL A 197 -3.46 -16.65 0.47
CA VAL A 197 -2.26 -17.52 0.41
C VAL A 197 -1.02 -16.62 0.36
N ALA A 198 -0.28 -16.55 1.44
CA ALA A 198 0.95 -15.76 1.55
C ALA A 198 2.18 -16.58 1.14
N CYS A 199 2.17 -17.11 -0.06
CA CYS A 199 3.29 -17.79 -0.68
C CYS A 199 3.13 -17.75 -2.20
N GLN A 200 4.22 -17.50 -2.93
CA GLN A 200 4.24 -17.46 -4.39
C GLN A 200 5.27 -18.43 -5.00
N SER A 201 5.79 -19.38 -4.20
CA SER A 201 6.76 -20.36 -4.66
C SER A 201 6.12 -21.34 -5.65
N LYS A 202 6.74 -21.46 -6.83
CA LYS A 202 6.41 -22.45 -7.86
C LYS A 202 7.28 -23.68 -7.76
N ALA A 203 8.20 -23.75 -6.80
CA ALA A 203 9.07 -24.89 -6.59
C ALA A 203 8.31 -26.09 -6.01
N LYS A 204 8.81 -27.30 -6.26
CA LYS A 204 8.24 -28.51 -5.67
C LYS A 204 8.27 -28.44 -4.13
N GLY A 205 7.30 -29.04 -3.46
CA GLY A 205 7.13 -28.92 -2.02
C GLY A 205 8.38 -29.25 -1.18
N ALA A 206 9.21 -30.20 -1.59
CA ALA A 206 10.48 -30.52 -0.94
C ALA A 206 11.52 -29.39 -1.09
N GLN A 207 11.60 -28.77 -2.27
CA GLN A 207 12.48 -27.62 -2.53
C GLN A 207 12.01 -26.38 -1.77
N THR A 208 10.70 -26.12 -1.81
CA THR A 208 10.09 -25.02 -1.05
C THR A 208 10.39 -25.14 0.42
N ARG A 209 10.30 -26.35 1.01
CA ARG A 209 10.57 -26.59 2.42
C ARG A 209 12.05 -26.41 2.80
N LYS A 210 12.97 -26.73 1.89
CA LYS A 210 14.41 -26.47 2.09
C LYS A 210 14.72 -24.97 2.09
N ALA A 211 13.98 -24.18 1.30
CA ALA A 211 14.18 -22.74 1.16
C ALA A 211 13.43 -21.92 2.23
N CYS A 212 12.23 -22.36 2.63
CA CYS A 212 11.36 -21.59 3.52
C CYS A 212 10.42 -22.52 4.32
N THR A 213 10.44 -22.43 5.65
CA THR A 213 9.56 -23.21 6.54
C THR A 213 8.10 -22.75 6.48
N ALA A 214 7.85 -21.49 6.13
CA ALA A 214 6.50 -20.92 5.95
C ALA A 214 5.94 -21.15 4.52
N GLY A 215 6.66 -21.88 3.65
CA GLY A 215 6.26 -22.10 2.27
C GLY A 215 4.97 -22.90 2.11
N CYS A 216 4.20 -22.60 1.06
CA CYS A 216 2.98 -23.35 0.72
C CYS A 216 3.31 -24.79 0.33
N MET A 217 2.48 -25.75 0.78
CA MET A 217 2.71 -27.16 0.45
C MET A 217 1.59 -27.79 -0.36
N LYS A 218 0.44 -28.07 0.20
CA LYS A 218 -0.73 -28.62 -0.50
C LYS A 218 -1.95 -28.56 0.42
N CYS A 219 -2.97 -27.83 0.06
CA CYS A 219 -4.21 -27.73 0.84
C CYS A 219 -5.49 -27.88 -0.02
N GLN A 220 -5.38 -28.30 -1.27
CA GLN A 220 -6.52 -28.41 -2.21
C GLN A 220 -7.67 -29.26 -1.65
N LYS A 221 -7.36 -30.38 -1.01
CA LYS A 221 -8.37 -31.32 -0.48
C LYS A 221 -9.15 -30.81 0.72
N ILE A 222 -8.73 -29.68 1.32
CA ILE A 222 -9.32 -29.15 2.57
C ILE A 222 -10.54 -28.28 2.30
N CYS A 223 -10.62 -27.70 1.10
CA CYS A 223 -11.72 -26.79 0.77
C CYS A 223 -12.96 -27.56 0.32
N LYS A 224 -14.00 -27.54 1.15
CA LYS A 224 -15.33 -28.14 0.82
C LYS A 224 -16.06 -27.42 -0.32
N PHE A 225 -15.65 -26.20 -0.65
CA PHE A 225 -16.25 -25.37 -1.70
C PHE A 225 -15.45 -25.36 -2.98
N GLU A 226 -14.40 -26.20 -3.07
CA GLU A 226 -13.49 -26.26 -4.21
C GLU A 226 -12.89 -24.91 -4.64
N ALA A 227 -12.85 -23.96 -3.68
CA ALA A 227 -12.31 -22.62 -3.89
C ALA A 227 -10.78 -22.57 -3.85
N VAL A 228 -10.09 -23.65 -3.44
CA VAL A 228 -8.63 -23.72 -3.40
C VAL A 228 -8.16 -24.64 -4.51
N THR A 229 -7.46 -24.10 -5.49
CA THR A 229 -6.80 -24.84 -6.57
C THR A 229 -5.29 -24.82 -6.38
N VAL A 230 -4.62 -25.87 -6.84
CA VAL A 230 -3.15 -25.93 -6.81
C VAL A 230 -2.65 -26.19 -8.22
N GLU A 231 -2.09 -25.15 -8.83
CA GLU A 231 -1.50 -25.20 -10.15
C GLU A 231 -0.01 -24.84 -10.05
N ASN A 232 0.83 -25.51 -10.80
CA ASN A 232 2.29 -25.28 -10.79
C ASN A 232 2.90 -25.24 -9.37
N ASN A 233 2.45 -26.13 -8.48
CA ASN A 233 2.81 -26.19 -7.06
C ASN A 233 2.40 -24.98 -6.20
N LEU A 234 1.61 -24.06 -6.74
CA LEU A 234 1.11 -22.89 -6.06
C LEU A 234 -0.38 -23.05 -5.76
N ALA A 235 -0.75 -22.84 -4.50
CA ALA A 235 -2.15 -22.76 -4.11
C ALA A 235 -2.70 -21.36 -4.41
N THR A 236 -3.86 -21.31 -5.03
CA THR A 236 -4.63 -20.09 -5.27
C THR A 236 -6.03 -20.23 -4.68
N ILE A 237 -6.63 -19.11 -4.28
CA ILE A 237 -8.01 -19.07 -3.79
C ILE A 237 -8.86 -18.37 -4.83
N ASP A 238 -9.85 -19.08 -5.34
CA ASP A 238 -10.93 -18.53 -6.15
C ASP A 238 -11.92 -17.80 -5.20
N TYR A 239 -11.91 -16.49 -5.24
CA TYR A 239 -12.71 -15.68 -4.33
C TYR A 239 -14.20 -15.66 -4.67
N ASP A 240 -14.60 -16.07 -5.87
CA ASP A 240 -16.01 -16.19 -6.25
C ASP A 240 -16.65 -17.41 -5.58
N LYS A 241 -15.89 -18.50 -5.45
CA LYS A 241 -16.30 -19.72 -4.75
C LYS A 241 -16.05 -19.65 -3.24
N CYS A 242 -15.14 -18.80 -2.78
CA CYS A 242 -14.72 -18.78 -1.38
C CYS A 242 -15.80 -18.18 -0.46
N LYS A 243 -16.24 -18.97 0.51
CA LYS A 243 -17.23 -18.54 1.53
C LYS A 243 -16.58 -17.96 2.80
N ASN A 244 -15.29 -17.64 2.78
CA ASN A 244 -14.55 -17.10 3.93
C ASN A 244 -14.71 -17.95 5.21
N CYS A 245 -14.84 -19.27 5.12
CA CYS A 245 -15.07 -20.18 6.26
C CYS A 245 -13.83 -20.36 7.15
N GLY A 246 -12.60 -20.26 6.58
CA GLY A 246 -11.34 -20.30 7.30
C GLY A 246 -10.76 -21.71 7.57
N MET A 247 -11.39 -22.77 7.09
CA MET A 247 -10.88 -24.15 7.26
C MET A 247 -9.48 -24.31 6.67
N CYS A 248 -9.23 -23.74 5.49
CA CYS A 248 -7.91 -23.82 4.83
C CYS A 248 -6.80 -23.16 5.65
N ALA A 249 -7.08 -22.05 6.36
CA ALA A 249 -6.10 -21.41 7.21
C ALA A 249 -5.85 -22.17 8.51
N LYS A 250 -6.90 -22.81 9.08
CA LYS A 250 -6.80 -23.62 10.29
C LYS A 250 -5.97 -24.89 10.07
N GLU A 251 -6.18 -25.55 8.94
CA GLU A 251 -5.54 -26.80 8.59
C GLU A 251 -4.19 -26.62 7.85
N CYS A 252 -3.75 -25.38 7.63
CA CYS A 252 -2.50 -25.11 6.96
C CYS A 252 -1.29 -25.41 7.87
N PRO A 253 -0.48 -26.45 7.58
CA PRO A 253 0.59 -26.87 8.49
C PRO A 253 1.73 -25.87 8.61
N THR A 254 1.93 -25.02 7.60
CA THR A 254 2.99 -24.00 7.57
C THR A 254 2.48 -22.61 7.89
N GLY A 255 1.15 -22.46 8.09
CA GLY A 255 0.53 -21.17 8.27
C GLY A 255 0.68 -20.23 7.06
N ALA A 256 0.92 -20.77 5.86
CA ALA A 256 1.04 -19.98 4.63
C ALA A 256 -0.25 -19.26 4.24
N ILE A 257 -1.40 -19.63 4.79
CA ILE A 257 -2.67 -18.96 4.58
C ILE A 257 -2.91 -17.99 5.73
N LEU A 258 -2.88 -16.70 5.43
CA LEU A 258 -3.16 -15.63 6.39
C LEU A 258 -4.66 -15.51 6.63
N SER A 259 -5.05 -15.26 7.88
CA SER A 259 -6.42 -14.98 8.31
C SER A 259 -6.53 -13.55 8.84
N PHE A 260 -7.37 -12.76 8.20
CA PHE A 260 -7.70 -11.38 8.61
C PHE A 260 -9.05 -11.29 9.33
N ARG A 261 -9.62 -12.45 9.72
CA ARG A 261 -10.84 -12.46 10.54
C ARG A 261 -10.51 -11.81 11.89
N LYS A 262 -11.24 -10.74 12.26
CA LYS A 262 -11.16 -10.16 13.61
C LYS A 262 -11.51 -11.28 14.60
N LYS A 263 -10.58 -11.63 15.48
CA LYS A 263 -10.88 -12.55 16.59
C LYS A 263 -11.98 -11.89 17.42
N LYS A 264 -13.14 -12.53 17.57
CA LYS A 264 -14.08 -12.13 18.62
C LYS A 264 -13.30 -12.15 19.92
N ALA A 265 -13.21 -11.01 20.61
CA ALA A 265 -12.66 -10.97 21.95
C ALA A 265 -13.35 -12.06 22.77
N PRO A 266 -12.62 -12.90 23.53
CA PRO A 266 -13.25 -13.86 24.40
C PRO A 266 -14.16 -13.06 25.34
N ALA A 267 -15.44 -13.44 25.40
CA ALA A 267 -16.38 -12.84 26.33
C ALA A 267 -15.75 -12.92 27.73
N LYS A 268 -15.45 -11.77 28.34
CA LYS A 268 -14.99 -11.71 29.73
C LYS A 268 -16.04 -12.44 30.56
N LYS A 269 -15.70 -13.59 31.10
CA LYS A 269 -16.45 -14.16 32.22
C LYS A 269 -16.49 -13.10 33.32
N PRO A 270 -17.63 -12.87 33.97
CA PRO A 270 -17.70 -11.95 35.09
C PRO A 270 -16.72 -12.38 36.16
N ALA A 271 -15.79 -11.51 36.49
CA ALA A 271 -14.86 -11.74 37.62
C ALA A 271 -15.70 -11.73 38.92
N ALA A 272 -15.56 -12.79 39.68
CA ALA A 272 -16.05 -12.86 41.05
C ALA A 272 -15.41 -11.77 41.93
N PRO A 273 -16.12 -11.22 42.94
CA PRO A 273 -15.60 -10.12 43.73
C PRO A 273 -14.41 -10.55 44.55
N LYS A 274 -13.28 -9.81 44.39
CA LYS A 274 -12.12 -9.95 45.28
C LYS A 274 -12.41 -9.20 46.57
N THR A 275 -12.45 -9.96 47.67
CA THR A 275 -12.35 -9.50 49.03
C THR A 275 -11.13 -8.61 49.23
N GLU A 276 -11.33 -7.49 49.91
CA GLU A 276 -10.32 -6.58 50.37
C GLU A 276 -9.37 -7.29 51.40
N ALA A 277 -8.07 -6.98 51.31
CA ALA A 277 -7.09 -7.19 52.36
C ALA A 277 -6.19 -5.95 52.44
N PRO A 278 -5.72 -5.61 53.67
CA PRO A 278 -5.54 -4.24 54.12
C PRO A 278 -4.19 -3.61 53.76
N ALA A 279 -4.17 -2.28 53.87
CA ALA A 279 -3.03 -1.39 53.69
C ALA A 279 -1.83 -1.74 54.54
N ALA A 280 -0.63 -1.70 53.98
CA ALA A 280 0.63 -1.64 54.70
C ALA A 280 1.41 -0.40 54.25
N GLU A 281 1.89 0.29 55.27
CA GLU A 281 2.57 1.60 55.34
C GLU A 281 3.80 1.73 54.45
N ALA A 282 4.04 2.97 54.00
CA ALA A 282 5.30 3.43 53.43
C ALA A 282 6.33 3.79 54.50
N PRO A 283 7.61 3.57 54.28
CA PRO A 283 8.65 4.32 55.01
C PRO A 283 9.26 5.40 54.16
N LYS A 284 9.54 6.52 54.88
CA LYS A 284 10.03 7.82 54.48
C LYS A 284 11.45 7.80 53.92
N ALA A 285 11.68 8.81 53.11
CA ALA A 285 12.98 9.27 52.62
C ALA A 285 13.97 9.63 53.73
N ASP A 286 15.23 9.42 53.42
CA ASP A 286 16.33 10.24 53.92
C ASP A 286 17.45 10.31 52.87
N ALA A 287 17.76 11.57 52.50
CA ALA A 287 19.00 11.95 51.85
C ALA A 287 20.01 12.36 52.96
N PRO A 288 21.32 12.33 52.77
CA PRO A 288 21.98 13.53 52.27
C PRO A 288 23.22 13.31 51.37
N ALA A 289 23.61 14.47 50.79
CA ALA A 289 24.75 14.81 49.98
C ALA A 289 26.12 14.51 50.56
N GLU A 290 27.14 14.40 49.71
CA GLU A 290 28.43 15.13 49.72
C GLU A 290 29.32 14.66 48.55
N GLU A 291 29.64 15.54 47.71
CA GLU A 291 30.91 16.19 47.27
C GLU A 291 32.22 15.39 47.51
N THR A 292 33.02 15.28 46.49
CA THR A 292 34.39 15.82 46.27
C THR A 292 35.02 15.19 45.02
N LYS A 293 35.33 16.01 44.05
CA LYS A 293 36.67 16.53 43.59
C LYS A 293 37.69 15.54 43.02
N ASN A 294 38.02 15.89 41.74
CA ASN A 294 39.39 15.97 41.14
C ASN A 294 40.27 14.70 41.06
N THR A 295 40.84 14.38 39.96
CA THR A 295 42.04 14.98 39.31
C THR A 295 42.54 14.07 38.18
N GLU A 296 42.90 14.68 37.06
CA GLU A 296 43.90 14.39 36.03
C GLU A 296 44.76 13.09 36.15
N ALA A 297 44.84 12.38 35.03
CA ALA A 297 46.04 12.13 34.24
C ALA A 297 45.64 11.57 32.88
#